data_b0ec4a9bf6bca6a58a13855271c35a5e
#
_entry.id   b0ec4a9bf6bca6a58a13855271c35a5e
#
_cell.length_a   1.000
_cell.length_b   1.000
_cell.length_c   1.000
_cell.angle_alpha   90.00
_cell.angle_beta   90.00
_cell.angle_gamma   90.00
#
_symmetry.space_group_name_H-M   'P 1'
#
loop_
_entity.id
_entity.type
_entity.pdbx_description
1 polymer ?
#
loop_
_entity_poly.entity_id
_entity_poly.type
_entity_poly.pdbx_seq_one_letter_code
_entity_poly.pdbx_strand_id
1 'polypeptide(L)'
;MKHSKLTSVRVAIVFATFLALFSVITLHAQKIGEIKRTVLTKQDLSVPGREGLLVMVEFAPGAREARHTHPGDLLAYLQEGTLSLSVEGTPTRTVNPGEAYFVPAEKVHWAECAEKTPCKLLVTFVVEKDKPLMSPAK
;
A
#
# COMPACT_ATOMS: atom_id res chain seq x y z
N MET A 1 58.59 -7.03 -38.82
CA MET A 1 58.02 -6.58 -37.56
C MET A 1 56.83 -5.63 -37.79
N LYS A 2 55.62 -6.12 -38.11
CA LYS A 2 54.43 -5.27 -38.33
C LYS A 2 53.08 -6.00 -38.05
N HIS A 3 53.00 -6.83 -37.03
CA HIS A 3 51.74 -7.54 -36.69
C HIS A 3 51.29 -7.42 -35.25
N SER A 4 51.86 -6.51 -34.43
CA SER A 4 51.53 -6.45 -32.99
C SER A 4 50.53 -5.35 -32.57
N LYS A 5 50.11 -4.47 -33.49
CA LYS A 5 49.23 -3.34 -33.14
C LYS A 5 47.71 -3.56 -33.41
N LEU A 6 47.38 -4.56 -34.25
CA LEU A 6 45.94 -4.81 -34.57
C LEU A 6 45.20 -5.66 -33.51
N THR A 7 45.94 -6.48 -32.79
CA THR A 7 45.31 -7.36 -31.74
C THR A 7 44.89 -6.61 -30.51
N SER A 8 45.60 -5.56 -30.11
CA SER A 8 45.30 -4.76 -28.91
C SER A 8 44.03 -3.88 -29.06
N VAL A 9 43.77 -3.41 -30.29
CA VAL A 9 42.56 -2.57 -30.55
C VAL A 9 41.28 -3.40 -30.54
N ARG A 10 41.32 -4.63 -31.01
CA ARG A 10 40.14 -5.52 -31.03
C ARG A 10 39.74 -6.00 -29.64
N VAL A 11 40.68 -6.23 -28.74
CA VAL A 11 40.40 -6.62 -27.34
C VAL A 11 39.82 -5.46 -26.56
N ALA A 12 40.28 -4.22 -26.79
CA ALA A 12 39.73 -3.04 -26.10
C ALA A 12 38.29 -2.73 -26.52
N ILE A 13 37.89 -2.97 -27.78
CA ILE A 13 36.52 -2.72 -28.25
C ILE A 13 35.55 -3.77 -27.71
N VAL A 14 35.97 -5.03 -27.57
CA VAL A 14 35.12 -6.09 -27.00
C VAL A 14 34.86 -5.86 -25.49
N PHE A 15 35.84 -5.33 -24.75
CA PHE A 15 35.64 -4.99 -23.33
C PHE A 15 34.74 -3.76 -23.12
N ALA A 16 34.80 -2.77 -24.02
CA ALA A 16 33.96 -1.58 -23.93
C ALA A 16 32.48 -1.88 -24.24
N THR A 17 32.19 -2.81 -25.15
CA THR A 17 30.82 -3.22 -25.46
C THR A 17 30.20 -4.11 -24.38
N PHE A 18 30.99 -4.85 -23.60
CA PHE A 18 30.45 -5.67 -22.50
C PHE A 18 30.13 -4.83 -21.24
N LEU A 19 30.79 -3.71 -21.05
CA LEU A 19 30.53 -2.80 -19.93
C LEU A 19 29.29 -1.93 -20.15
N ALA A 20 28.87 -1.71 -21.41
CA ALA A 20 27.69 -0.91 -21.74
C ALA A 20 26.34 -1.66 -21.59
N LEU A 21 26.37 -2.99 -21.54
CA LEU A 21 25.15 -3.82 -21.38
C LEU A 21 24.74 -4.08 -19.92
N PHE A 22 25.54 -3.63 -18.94
CA PHE A 22 25.27 -3.87 -17.53
C PHE A 22 24.56 -2.70 -16.81
N SER A 23 24.18 -1.64 -17.53
CA SER A 23 23.71 -0.39 -16.91
C SER A 23 22.21 -0.09 -17.07
N VAL A 24 21.35 -1.08 -17.28
CA VAL A 24 19.89 -0.82 -17.30
C VAL A 24 19.15 -1.91 -16.53
N ILE A 25 19.60 -2.22 -15.33
CA ILE A 25 18.68 -2.69 -14.30
C ILE A 25 18.32 -1.44 -13.50
N THR A 26 17.43 -0.61 -14.04
CA THR A 26 16.69 0.34 -13.23
C THR A 26 15.85 -0.49 -12.28
N LEU A 27 16.35 -0.58 -11.06
CA LEU A 27 15.56 -1.03 -9.92
C LEU A 27 14.35 -0.09 -9.86
N HIS A 28 13.24 -0.49 -10.46
CA HIS A 28 11.95 0.11 -10.17
C HIS A 28 11.65 -0.30 -8.73
N ALA A 29 12.25 0.42 -7.77
CA ALA A 29 11.71 0.46 -6.42
C ALA A 29 10.27 0.92 -6.61
N GLN A 30 9.32 0.00 -6.47
CA GLN A 30 7.91 0.35 -6.40
C GLN A 30 7.82 1.37 -5.27
N LYS A 31 7.58 2.61 -5.66
CA LYS A 31 7.30 3.69 -4.73
C LYS A 31 6.02 3.22 -4.02
N ILE A 32 6.17 2.65 -2.82
CA ILE A 32 5.04 2.38 -1.95
C ILE A 32 4.41 3.75 -1.74
N GLY A 33 3.28 3.99 -2.38
CA GLY A 33 2.63 5.29 -2.35
C GLY A 33 2.34 5.67 -0.90
N GLU A 34 2.45 6.93 -0.57
CA GLU A 34 2.21 7.44 0.76
C GLU A 34 0.73 7.23 1.15
N ILE A 35 0.51 6.74 2.36
CA ILE A 35 -0.82 6.64 2.96
C ILE A 35 -0.82 7.51 4.21
N LYS A 36 -1.61 8.59 4.15
CA LYS A 36 -1.78 9.52 5.25
C LYS A 36 -3.04 9.17 6.04
N ARG A 37 -2.92 9.16 7.37
CA ARG A 37 -4.04 8.92 8.29
C ARG A 37 -4.17 10.09 9.23
N THR A 38 -5.36 10.69 9.28
CA THR A 38 -5.67 11.82 10.16
C THR A 38 -6.83 11.43 11.05
N VAL A 39 -6.59 11.33 12.36
CA VAL A 39 -7.66 11.09 13.34
C VAL A 39 -8.47 12.36 13.49
N LEU A 40 -9.73 12.31 13.09
CA LEU A 40 -10.68 13.43 13.18
C LEU A 40 -11.32 13.52 14.56
N THR A 41 -11.64 12.38 15.16
CA THR A 41 -12.11 12.28 16.54
C THR A 41 -11.80 10.91 17.11
N LYS A 42 -11.62 10.85 18.42
CA LYS A 42 -11.44 9.63 19.21
C LYS A 42 -12.16 9.82 20.53
N GLN A 43 -13.04 8.88 20.89
CA GLN A 43 -13.85 8.94 22.10
C GLN A 43 -14.05 7.55 22.71
N ASP A 44 -14.14 7.51 24.04
CA ASP A 44 -14.66 6.33 24.72
C ASP A 44 -16.15 6.15 24.38
N LEU A 45 -16.54 4.92 24.12
CA LEU A 45 -17.93 4.60 23.81
C LEU A 45 -18.70 4.26 25.09
N SER A 46 -20.04 4.30 25.02
CA SER A 46 -20.93 3.86 26.10
C SER A 46 -20.79 2.36 26.42
N VAL A 47 -20.21 1.58 25.50
CA VAL A 47 -19.88 0.17 25.73
C VAL A 47 -18.52 0.10 26.45
N PRO A 48 -18.47 -0.48 27.67
CA PRO A 48 -17.22 -0.57 28.43
C PRO A 48 -16.09 -1.24 27.67
N GLY A 49 -14.88 -0.70 27.77
CA GLY A 49 -13.69 -1.23 27.13
C GLY A 49 -13.61 -1.02 25.60
N ARG A 50 -14.49 -0.19 25.05
CA ARG A 50 -14.49 0.18 23.62
C ARG A 50 -14.25 1.66 23.41
N GLU A 51 -13.52 1.97 22.32
CA GLU A 51 -13.37 3.33 21.82
C GLU A 51 -13.77 3.42 20.35
N GLY A 52 -14.28 4.58 19.97
CA GLY A 52 -14.63 4.92 18.60
C GLY A 52 -13.63 5.92 18.02
N LEU A 53 -13.16 5.67 16.82
CA LEU A 53 -12.31 6.60 16.06
C LEU A 53 -12.97 6.89 14.72
N LEU A 54 -12.94 8.15 14.33
CA LEU A 54 -13.20 8.57 12.95
C LEU A 54 -11.89 9.05 12.33
N VAL A 55 -11.47 8.42 11.24
CA VAL A 55 -10.17 8.63 10.62
C VAL A 55 -10.36 8.95 9.14
N MET A 56 -9.73 10.03 8.68
CA MET A 56 -9.54 10.28 7.26
C MET A 56 -8.30 9.51 6.79
N VAL A 57 -8.45 8.67 5.76
CA VAL A 57 -7.36 7.92 5.14
C VAL A 57 -7.22 8.36 3.70
N GLU A 58 -6.03 8.83 3.34
CA GLU A 58 -5.71 9.35 2.02
C GLU A 58 -4.58 8.50 1.44
N PHE A 59 -4.84 7.84 0.33
CA PHE A 59 -3.86 7.06 -0.43
C PHE A 59 -3.36 7.87 -1.61
N ALA A 60 -2.06 7.94 -1.78
CA ALA A 60 -1.51 8.35 -3.07
C ALA A 60 -1.90 7.35 -4.18
N PRO A 61 -1.93 7.76 -5.46
CA PRO A 61 -2.18 6.84 -6.57
C PRO A 61 -1.26 5.62 -6.52
N GLY A 62 -1.82 4.41 -6.64
CA GLY A 62 -1.09 3.15 -6.56
C GLY A 62 -0.59 2.75 -5.17
N ALA A 63 -0.93 3.52 -4.12
CA ALA A 63 -0.55 3.17 -2.76
C ALA A 63 -1.30 1.92 -2.28
N ARG A 64 -0.59 1.06 -1.56
CA ARG A 64 -1.11 -0.20 -1.04
C ARG A 64 -0.78 -0.36 0.45
N GLU A 65 -1.76 -0.78 1.22
CA GLU A 65 -1.55 -1.21 2.60
C GLU A 65 -0.91 -2.60 2.68
N ALA A 66 -0.07 -2.81 3.68
CA ALA A 66 0.35 -4.16 4.04
C ALA A 66 -0.83 -4.93 4.66
N ARG A 67 -0.77 -6.26 4.62
CA ARG A 67 -1.75 -7.13 5.31
C ARG A 67 -1.74 -6.83 6.80
N HIS A 68 -2.91 -6.61 7.38
CA HIS A 68 -3.05 -6.24 8.79
C HIS A 68 -4.42 -6.62 9.36
N THR A 69 -4.57 -6.47 10.67
CA THR A 69 -5.82 -6.63 11.42
C THR A 69 -6.07 -5.41 12.32
N HIS A 70 -7.31 -5.26 12.79
CA HIS A 70 -7.69 -4.30 13.82
C HIS A 70 -8.35 -5.02 15.02
N PRO A 71 -8.18 -4.53 16.27
CA PRO A 71 -8.77 -5.11 17.47
C PRO A 71 -10.25 -4.73 17.61
N GLY A 72 -10.99 -4.67 16.53
CA GLY A 72 -12.39 -4.28 16.46
C GLY A 72 -12.90 -4.11 15.04
N ASP A 73 -14.11 -3.66 14.92
CA ASP A 73 -14.80 -3.50 13.64
C ASP A 73 -14.37 -2.22 12.92
N LEU A 74 -14.31 -2.31 11.60
CA LEU A 74 -14.04 -1.19 10.71
C LEU A 74 -15.20 -1.01 9.72
N LEU A 75 -15.72 0.22 9.65
CA LEU A 75 -16.66 0.66 8.61
C LEU A 75 -15.99 1.79 7.81
N ALA A 76 -15.91 1.64 6.51
CA ALA A 76 -15.31 2.64 5.64
C ALA A 76 -16.27 3.09 4.55
N TYR A 77 -16.17 4.37 4.21
CA TYR A 77 -16.88 5.01 3.10
C TYR A 77 -15.87 5.63 2.15
N LEU A 78 -15.87 5.22 0.89
CA LEU A 78 -14.99 5.78 -0.14
C LEU A 78 -15.59 7.06 -0.70
N GLN A 79 -14.89 8.17 -0.53
CA GLN A 79 -15.30 9.49 -1.02
C GLN A 79 -14.77 9.75 -2.43
N GLU A 80 -13.51 9.38 -2.69
CA GLU A 80 -12.80 9.66 -3.94
C GLU A 80 -11.92 8.48 -4.35
N GLY A 81 -11.68 8.35 -5.66
CA GLY A 81 -10.81 7.33 -6.23
C GLY A 81 -11.48 5.98 -6.44
N THR A 82 -10.71 4.96 -6.75
CA THR A 82 -11.16 3.56 -6.88
C THR A 82 -10.23 2.69 -6.05
N LEU A 83 -10.80 1.90 -5.15
CA LEU A 83 -10.07 1.08 -4.19
C LEU A 83 -10.29 -0.40 -4.50
N SER A 84 -9.22 -1.18 -4.51
CA SER A 84 -9.26 -2.64 -4.50
C SER A 84 -9.17 -3.11 -3.04
N LEU A 85 -10.22 -3.75 -2.53
CA LEU A 85 -10.31 -4.27 -1.16
C LEU A 85 -10.17 -5.78 -1.17
N SER A 86 -9.22 -6.30 -0.42
CA SER A 86 -9.04 -7.73 -0.17
C SER A 86 -9.25 -8.03 1.31
N VAL A 87 -10.12 -8.98 1.59
CA VAL A 87 -10.38 -9.51 2.94
C VAL A 87 -10.18 -11.01 2.88
N GLU A 88 -9.35 -11.54 3.78
CA GLU A 88 -9.00 -12.97 3.78
C GLU A 88 -10.23 -13.87 3.84
N GLY A 89 -10.26 -14.86 2.94
CA GLY A 89 -11.40 -15.79 2.79
C GLY A 89 -12.53 -15.27 1.93
N THR A 90 -12.41 -14.09 1.31
CA THR A 90 -13.39 -13.56 0.35
C THR A 90 -12.71 -13.13 -0.96
N PRO A 91 -13.43 -13.11 -2.09
CA PRO A 91 -12.90 -12.54 -3.32
C PRO A 91 -12.56 -11.04 -3.13
N THR A 92 -11.44 -10.62 -3.72
CA THR A 92 -11.12 -9.19 -3.82
C THR A 92 -12.22 -8.45 -4.58
N ARG A 93 -12.63 -7.29 -4.07
CA ARG A 93 -13.67 -6.46 -4.70
C ARG A 93 -13.16 -5.06 -5.00
N THR A 94 -13.69 -4.46 -6.05
CA THR A 94 -13.55 -3.04 -6.33
C THR A 94 -14.57 -2.25 -5.52
N VAL A 95 -14.13 -1.16 -4.90
CA VAL A 95 -14.97 -0.18 -4.20
C VAL A 95 -14.88 1.13 -4.96
N ASN A 96 -16.03 1.72 -5.29
CA ASN A 96 -16.15 2.97 -6.03
C ASN A 96 -16.58 4.12 -5.11
N PRO A 97 -16.40 5.39 -5.53
CA PRO A 97 -16.88 6.54 -4.76
C PRO A 97 -18.38 6.42 -4.43
N GLY A 98 -18.73 6.70 -3.17
CA GLY A 98 -20.11 6.55 -2.67
C GLY A 98 -20.43 5.17 -2.09
N GLU A 99 -19.53 4.19 -2.23
CA GLU A 99 -19.71 2.87 -1.65
C GLU A 99 -19.07 2.77 -0.27
N ALA A 100 -19.66 1.92 0.56
CA ALA A 100 -19.14 1.57 1.88
C ALA A 100 -18.77 0.09 1.96
N TYR A 101 -17.89 -0.24 2.94
CA TYR A 101 -17.55 -1.61 3.26
C TYR A 101 -17.32 -1.79 4.76
N PHE A 102 -17.39 -3.05 5.16
CA PHE A 102 -17.20 -3.49 6.53
C PHE A 102 -16.09 -4.53 6.58
N VAL A 103 -15.24 -4.45 7.60
CA VAL A 103 -14.25 -5.48 7.93
C VAL A 103 -14.45 -5.84 9.41
N PRO A 104 -14.75 -7.11 9.72
CA PRO A 104 -14.90 -7.57 11.10
C PRO A 104 -13.60 -7.49 11.89
N ALA A 105 -13.72 -7.43 13.21
CA ALA A 105 -12.61 -7.51 14.15
C ALA A 105 -11.68 -8.70 13.82
N GLU A 106 -10.36 -8.48 13.96
CA GLU A 106 -9.27 -9.46 13.76
C GLU A 106 -9.23 -10.08 12.35
N LYS A 107 -10.00 -9.60 11.38
CA LYS A 107 -9.96 -10.12 10.02
C LYS A 107 -8.80 -9.53 9.25
N VAL A 108 -7.94 -10.39 8.69
CA VAL A 108 -6.81 -9.96 7.85
C VAL A 108 -7.34 -9.32 6.57
N HIS A 109 -6.88 -8.11 6.29
CA HIS A 109 -7.26 -7.38 5.08
C HIS A 109 -6.17 -6.41 4.63
N TRP A 110 -6.34 -5.88 3.43
CA TRP A 110 -5.51 -4.82 2.84
C TRP A 110 -6.29 -4.13 1.74
N ALA A 111 -5.88 -2.90 1.42
CA ALA A 111 -6.47 -2.12 0.35
C ALA A 111 -5.38 -1.55 -0.56
N GLU A 112 -5.73 -1.33 -1.82
CA GLU A 112 -4.86 -0.74 -2.83
C GLU A 112 -5.65 0.30 -3.64
N CYS A 113 -5.10 1.51 -3.74
CA CYS A 113 -5.68 2.57 -4.54
C CYS A 113 -5.25 2.42 -6.01
N ALA A 114 -6.17 2.66 -6.95
CA ALA A 114 -5.86 2.63 -8.38
C ALA A 114 -4.75 3.65 -8.75
N GLU A 115 -3.94 3.32 -9.76
CA GLU A 115 -2.73 4.07 -10.11
C GLU A 115 -2.97 5.50 -10.64
N LYS A 116 -4.19 5.81 -11.10
CA LYS A 116 -4.46 7.07 -11.83
C LYS A 116 -4.92 8.22 -10.94
N THR A 117 -5.57 7.94 -9.83
CA THR A 117 -6.18 8.94 -8.96
C THR A 117 -5.95 8.59 -7.50
N PRO A 118 -5.80 9.58 -6.61
CA PRO A 118 -5.74 9.30 -5.18
C PRO A 118 -7.07 8.73 -4.67
N CYS A 119 -7.02 7.98 -3.57
CA CYS A 119 -8.22 7.53 -2.89
C CYS A 119 -8.36 8.24 -1.55
N LYS A 120 -9.61 8.58 -1.19
CA LYS A 120 -9.94 9.23 0.07
C LYS A 120 -11.11 8.52 0.74
N LEU A 121 -10.87 8.07 1.97
CA LEU A 121 -11.84 7.31 2.74
C LEU A 121 -12.11 7.99 4.08
N LEU A 122 -13.35 7.90 4.51
CA LEU A 122 -13.72 8.14 5.90
C LEU A 122 -13.90 6.78 6.56
N VAL A 123 -13.11 6.52 7.60
CA VAL A 123 -13.07 5.20 8.26
C VAL A 123 -13.47 5.36 9.73
N THR A 124 -14.47 4.60 10.14
CA THR A 124 -14.89 4.48 11.53
C THR A 124 -14.37 3.17 12.09
N PHE A 125 -13.69 3.24 13.22
CA PHE A 125 -13.27 2.09 14.00
C PHE A 125 -14.06 2.02 15.30
N VAL A 126 -14.50 0.81 15.66
CA VAL A 126 -15.07 0.47 16.97
C VAL A 126 -14.19 -0.63 17.56
N VAL A 127 -13.19 -0.23 18.35
CA VAL A 127 -12.08 -1.11 18.74
C VAL A 127 -11.97 -1.28 20.24
N GLU A 128 -11.23 -2.30 20.66
CA GLU A 128 -10.85 -2.47 22.05
C GLU A 128 -9.93 -1.35 22.50
N LYS A 129 -10.24 -0.74 23.63
CA LYS A 129 -9.44 0.32 24.23
C LYS A 129 -8.04 -0.19 24.62
N ASP A 130 -7.06 0.70 24.55
CA ASP A 130 -5.66 0.44 24.95
C ASP A 130 -4.93 -0.64 24.12
N LYS A 131 -5.50 -1.08 23.00
CA LYS A 131 -4.82 -1.95 22.04
C LYS A 131 -4.26 -1.15 20.84
N PRO A 132 -3.16 -1.60 20.22
CA PRO A 132 -2.70 -1.03 18.95
C PRO A 132 -3.82 -1.07 17.92
N LEU A 133 -4.11 0.07 17.27
CA LEU A 133 -5.16 0.16 16.27
C LEU A 133 -4.95 -0.78 15.08
N MET A 134 -3.69 -1.06 14.73
CA MET A 134 -3.31 -1.91 13.62
C MET A 134 -2.21 -2.88 14.05
N SER A 135 -2.35 -4.16 13.68
CA SER A 135 -1.33 -5.20 13.88
C SER A 135 -0.97 -5.83 12.54
N PRO A 136 0.34 -5.96 12.20
CA PRO A 136 0.76 -6.64 10.97
C PRO A 136 0.28 -8.09 10.94
N ALA A 137 -0.18 -8.57 9.78
CA ALA A 137 -0.52 -9.96 9.53
C ALA A 137 0.46 -10.60 8.52
N LYS A 138 0.70 -11.89 8.67
CA LYS A 138 1.56 -12.67 7.77
C LYS A 138 0.85 -13.06 6.49
#